data_760c652776a543229f8ee6291991c536
#
_entry.id   760c652776a543229f8ee6291991c536
#
_cell.length_a   1.000
_cell.length_b   1.000
_cell.length_c   1.000
_cell.angle_alpha   90.00
_cell.angle_beta   90.00
_cell.angle_gamma   90.00
#
_symmetry.space_group_name_H-M   'P 1'
#
loop_
_entity.id
_entity.type
_entity.pdbx_description
1 polymer ?
#
loop_
_entity_poly.entity_id
_entity_poly.type
_entity_poly.pdbx_seq_one_letter_code
_entity_poly.pdbx_strand_id
1 'polypeptide(L)'
;DEIVSRTALAVDSLEPGQWLYGRGWHQDKWKNLPGKIVDGVPTNERLNEVAPENPIIFGHASGHALFVNDYALELAGINRSTLDPAGGEIVRDNSGRLTGLLRETAQRLVRRVADESQSKMSEELKLAQMMEQVRLAGEMALKNGVTTFHDAGTDLTTINFLKRLEDEGKLPLRLYVMIRGVNDAEFFSDLKGALALPEPNDFLVVRS
;
A
#
# COMPACT_ATOMS: atom_id res chain seq x y z
N ASP A 1 7.60 -18.69 -3.41
CA ASP A 1 7.26 -19.40 -2.17
C ASP A 1 7.22 -18.46 -0.96
N GLU A 2 8.22 -17.61 -0.72
CA GLU A 2 8.25 -16.73 0.47
C GLU A 2 7.04 -15.79 0.58
N ILE A 3 6.61 -15.14 -0.51
CA ILE A 3 5.41 -14.28 -0.49
C ILE A 3 4.18 -15.08 -0.05
N VAL A 4 3.97 -16.25 -0.62
CA VAL A 4 2.82 -17.13 -0.27
C VAL A 4 2.87 -17.55 1.19
N SER A 5 4.04 -17.94 1.70
CA SER A 5 4.20 -18.32 3.12
C SER A 5 3.95 -17.14 4.07
N ARG A 6 4.45 -15.95 3.73
CA ARG A 6 4.18 -14.73 4.51
C ARG A 6 2.70 -14.33 4.45
N THR A 7 2.07 -14.53 3.30
CA THR A 7 0.62 -14.28 3.14
C THR A 7 -0.18 -15.20 4.04
N ALA A 8 0.11 -16.51 4.03
CA ALA A 8 -0.57 -17.47 4.89
C ALA A 8 -0.49 -17.08 6.38
N LEU A 9 0.73 -16.78 6.85
CA LEU A 9 0.94 -16.33 8.23
C LEU A 9 0.19 -15.03 8.59
N ALA A 10 0.13 -14.09 7.64
CA ALA A 10 -0.56 -12.83 7.88
C ALA A 10 -2.09 -13.00 7.91
N VAL A 11 -2.61 -13.86 7.05
CA VAL A 11 -4.06 -14.15 6.97
C VAL A 11 -4.58 -14.84 8.22
N ASP A 12 -3.77 -15.69 8.87
CA ASP A 12 -4.14 -16.37 10.12
C ASP A 12 -4.53 -15.39 11.26
N SER A 13 -4.09 -14.14 11.17
CA SER A 13 -4.39 -13.09 12.15
C SER A 13 -5.53 -12.14 11.72
N LEU A 14 -6.13 -12.37 10.55
CA LEU A 14 -7.19 -11.52 10.00
C LEU A 14 -8.56 -12.17 10.12
N GLU A 15 -9.58 -11.35 10.32
CA GLU A 15 -10.96 -11.79 10.19
C GLU A 15 -11.33 -11.97 8.70
N PRO A 16 -12.26 -12.88 8.36
CA PRO A 16 -12.76 -13.01 7.00
C PRO A 16 -13.24 -11.67 6.42
N GLY A 17 -12.88 -11.37 5.19
CA GLY A 17 -13.19 -10.12 4.52
C GLY A 17 -12.23 -8.96 4.84
N GLN A 18 -11.35 -9.09 5.82
CA GLN A 18 -10.30 -8.08 6.04
C GLN A 18 -9.26 -8.10 4.91
N TRP A 19 -8.92 -6.89 4.45
CA TRP A 19 -7.92 -6.72 3.41
C TRP A 19 -6.50 -6.93 3.93
N LEU A 20 -5.72 -7.70 3.19
CA LEU A 20 -4.27 -7.82 3.40
C LEU A 20 -3.52 -6.93 2.42
N TYR A 21 -2.74 -5.99 2.96
CA TYR A 21 -1.91 -5.07 2.19
C TYR A 21 -0.44 -5.45 2.24
N GLY A 22 0.21 -5.39 1.09
CA GLY A 22 1.65 -5.54 0.97
C GLY A 22 2.22 -4.67 -0.14
N ARG A 23 3.53 -4.43 -0.14
CA ARG A 23 4.20 -3.68 -1.20
C ARG A 23 5.67 -4.08 -1.36
N GLY A 24 6.24 -3.63 -2.47
CA GLY A 24 7.67 -3.74 -2.69
C GLY A 24 8.12 -5.04 -3.33
N TRP A 25 7.19 -5.87 -3.81
CA TRP A 25 7.56 -7.02 -4.62
C TRP A 25 8.14 -6.57 -5.96
N HIS A 26 9.08 -7.38 -6.48
CA HIS A 26 9.72 -7.14 -7.77
C HIS A 26 10.22 -8.48 -8.32
N GLN A 27 9.78 -8.85 -9.52
CA GLN A 27 10.08 -10.14 -10.14
C GLN A 27 11.59 -10.38 -10.35
N ASP A 28 12.35 -9.34 -10.65
CA ASP A 28 13.80 -9.46 -10.90
C ASP A 28 14.60 -9.81 -9.65
N LYS A 29 13.99 -9.72 -8.46
CA LYS A 29 14.61 -10.12 -7.19
C LYS A 29 14.37 -11.59 -6.85
N TRP A 30 13.55 -12.29 -7.64
CA TRP A 30 13.24 -13.69 -7.37
C TRP A 30 14.27 -14.61 -7.97
N LYS A 31 14.81 -15.51 -7.16
CA LYS A 31 15.80 -16.50 -7.60
C LYS A 31 15.18 -17.58 -8.48
N ASN A 32 13.93 -17.93 -8.21
CA ASN A 32 13.15 -18.91 -8.96
C ASN A 32 11.75 -18.36 -9.19
N LEU A 33 11.27 -18.49 -10.42
CA LEU A 33 9.88 -18.17 -10.77
C LEU A 33 9.05 -19.44 -10.60
N PRO A 34 8.07 -19.47 -9.68
CA PRO A 34 7.27 -20.66 -9.44
C PRO A 34 6.06 -20.74 -10.38
N GLY A 35 5.77 -21.94 -10.84
CA GLY A 35 4.48 -22.26 -11.46
C GLY A 35 4.24 -21.61 -12.82
N LYS A 36 2.96 -21.29 -13.07
CA LYS A 36 2.50 -20.67 -14.31
C LYS A 36 2.85 -19.17 -14.31
N ILE A 37 3.52 -18.75 -15.37
CA ILE A 37 4.01 -17.38 -15.55
C ILE A 37 3.30 -16.75 -16.75
N VAL A 38 2.84 -15.52 -16.57
CA VAL A 38 2.30 -14.67 -17.61
C VAL A 38 3.03 -13.32 -17.53
N ASP A 39 3.61 -12.87 -18.62
CA ASP A 39 4.38 -11.62 -18.70
C ASP A 39 5.46 -11.48 -17.61
N GLY A 40 6.15 -12.57 -17.28
CA GLY A 40 7.23 -12.60 -16.30
C GLY A 40 6.76 -12.60 -14.83
N VAL A 41 5.46 -12.66 -14.58
CA VAL A 41 4.87 -12.67 -13.23
C VAL A 41 4.08 -13.96 -13.01
N PRO A 42 4.15 -14.62 -11.84
CA PRO A 42 3.29 -15.75 -11.51
C PRO A 42 1.81 -15.36 -11.54
N THR A 43 0.93 -16.33 -11.78
CA THR A 43 -0.51 -16.13 -11.58
C THR A 43 -0.86 -16.16 -10.08
N ASN A 44 -2.05 -15.65 -9.75
CA ASN A 44 -2.51 -15.52 -8.36
C ASN A 44 -3.04 -16.82 -7.73
N GLU A 45 -2.96 -17.96 -8.44
CA GLU A 45 -3.50 -19.24 -8.00
C GLU A 45 -3.09 -19.60 -6.57
N ARG A 46 -1.80 -19.49 -6.26
CA ARG A 46 -1.28 -19.80 -4.92
C ARG A 46 -1.72 -18.81 -3.83
N LEU A 47 -2.00 -17.56 -4.19
CA LEU A 47 -2.58 -16.61 -3.23
C LEU A 47 -4.04 -16.93 -2.94
N ASN A 48 -4.79 -17.39 -3.96
CA ASN A 48 -6.17 -17.84 -3.79
C ASN A 48 -6.27 -19.05 -2.84
N GLU A 49 -5.27 -19.96 -2.90
CA GLU A 49 -5.23 -21.15 -2.02
C GLU A 49 -5.01 -20.77 -0.54
N VAL A 50 -4.16 -19.79 -0.26
CA VAL A 50 -3.79 -19.43 1.12
C VAL A 50 -4.64 -18.31 1.71
N ALA A 51 -5.41 -17.59 0.91
CA ALA A 51 -6.27 -16.49 1.34
C ALA A 51 -7.62 -16.50 0.59
N PRO A 52 -8.42 -17.55 0.75
CA PRO A 52 -9.70 -17.65 0.03
C PRO A 52 -10.76 -16.65 0.54
N GLU A 53 -10.67 -16.24 1.81
CA GLU A 53 -11.64 -15.37 2.47
C GLU A 53 -11.13 -13.95 2.76
N ASN A 54 -9.88 -13.65 2.39
CA ASN A 54 -9.27 -12.35 2.61
C ASN A 54 -8.82 -11.73 1.29
N PRO A 55 -9.31 -10.54 0.92
CA PRO A 55 -8.85 -9.88 -0.29
C PRO A 55 -7.41 -9.37 -0.12
N ILE A 56 -6.58 -9.63 -1.13
CA ILE A 56 -5.15 -9.29 -1.13
C ILE A 56 -4.87 -8.18 -2.13
N ILE A 57 -4.06 -7.22 -1.72
CA ILE A 57 -3.54 -6.16 -2.58
C ILE A 57 -2.04 -5.95 -2.33
N PHE A 58 -1.21 -6.34 -3.29
CA PHE A 58 0.24 -6.20 -3.23
C PHE A 58 0.75 -5.21 -4.28
N GLY A 59 1.28 -4.07 -3.85
CA GLY A 59 1.89 -3.05 -4.71
C GLY A 59 3.27 -3.46 -5.19
N HIS A 60 3.50 -3.36 -6.50
CA HIS A 60 4.83 -3.51 -7.08
C HIS A 60 5.77 -2.38 -6.63
N ALA A 61 7.07 -2.66 -6.54
CA ALA A 61 8.08 -1.71 -6.09
C ALA A 61 8.11 -0.41 -6.91
N SER A 62 7.82 -0.49 -8.21
CA SER A 62 7.75 0.69 -9.09
C SER A 62 6.50 1.56 -8.89
N GLY A 63 5.45 1.03 -8.25
CA GLY A 63 4.14 1.69 -8.16
C GLY A 63 3.24 1.53 -9.39
N HIS A 64 3.74 0.94 -10.49
CA HIS A 64 3.02 0.80 -11.77
C HIS A 64 2.18 -0.48 -11.90
N ALA A 65 2.18 -1.35 -10.88
CA ALA A 65 1.37 -2.55 -10.88
C ALA A 65 0.85 -2.94 -9.49
N LEU A 66 -0.30 -3.61 -9.47
CA LEU A 66 -0.83 -4.35 -8.33
C LEU A 66 -0.90 -5.83 -8.67
N PHE A 67 -0.68 -6.65 -7.65
CA PHE A 67 -0.94 -8.07 -7.70
C PHE A 67 -2.00 -8.41 -6.65
N VAL A 68 -3.10 -9.04 -7.07
CA VAL A 68 -4.29 -9.26 -6.25
C VAL A 68 -4.79 -10.70 -6.39
N ASN A 69 -5.50 -11.22 -5.38
CA ASN A 69 -6.16 -12.51 -5.47
C ASN A 69 -7.55 -12.41 -6.14
N ASP A 70 -8.18 -13.55 -6.42
CA ASP A 70 -9.48 -13.60 -7.10
C ASP A 70 -10.58 -12.97 -6.24
N TYR A 71 -10.51 -13.07 -4.92
CA TYR A 71 -11.47 -12.42 -4.03
C TYR A 71 -11.42 -10.89 -4.12
N ALA A 72 -10.24 -10.29 -4.21
CA ALA A 72 -10.12 -8.85 -4.46
C ALA A 72 -10.65 -8.43 -5.83
N LEU A 73 -10.46 -9.26 -6.87
CA LEU A 73 -11.06 -9.03 -8.20
C LEU A 73 -12.58 -9.11 -8.15
N GLU A 74 -13.15 -10.09 -7.45
CA GLU A 74 -14.59 -10.25 -7.26
C GLU A 74 -15.22 -9.05 -6.59
N LEU A 75 -14.65 -8.59 -5.46
CA LEU A 75 -15.10 -7.39 -4.74
C LEU A 75 -15.05 -6.13 -5.63
N ALA A 76 -14.08 -6.05 -6.53
CA ALA A 76 -13.96 -4.95 -7.50
C ALA A 76 -14.89 -5.11 -8.72
N GLY A 77 -15.66 -6.20 -8.82
CA GLY A 77 -16.51 -6.51 -9.96
C GLY A 77 -15.74 -6.84 -11.24
N ILE A 78 -14.46 -7.23 -11.12
CA ILE A 78 -13.59 -7.57 -12.26
C ILE A 78 -13.76 -9.04 -12.60
N ASN A 79 -14.13 -9.28 -13.85
CA ASN A 79 -14.29 -10.63 -14.39
C ASN A 79 -13.66 -10.75 -15.79
N ARG A 80 -13.78 -11.92 -16.43
CA ARG A 80 -13.16 -12.17 -17.75
C ARG A 80 -13.63 -11.22 -18.85
N SER A 81 -14.86 -10.69 -18.75
CA SER A 81 -15.45 -9.76 -19.72
C SER A 81 -15.19 -8.29 -19.41
N THR A 82 -14.58 -7.96 -18.26
CA THR A 82 -14.25 -6.60 -17.90
C THR A 82 -13.21 -6.05 -18.87
N LEU A 83 -13.51 -4.93 -19.52
CA LEU A 83 -12.59 -4.29 -20.46
C LEU A 83 -11.45 -3.60 -19.73
N ASP A 84 -10.30 -3.52 -20.37
CA ASP A 84 -9.19 -2.75 -19.88
C ASP A 84 -9.53 -1.27 -19.84
N PRO A 85 -9.27 -0.55 -18.75
CA PRO A 85 -9.50 0.89 -18.68
C PRO A 85 -8.47 1.63 -19.55
N ALA A 86 -8.84 2.85 -19.98
CA ALA A 86 -7.92 3.69 -20.76
C ALA A 86 -6.60 3.90 -20.00
N GLY A 87 -5.49 3.55 -20.64
CA GLY A 87 -4.13 3.65 -20.06
C GLY A 87 -3.83 2.61 -18.98
N GLY A 88 -4.56 1.49 -18.92
CA GLY A 88 -4.29 0.41 -18.00
C GLY A 88 -4.59 -0.97 -18.59
N GLU A 89 -4.12 -2.01 -17.94
CA GLU A 89 -4.24 -3.39 -18.40
C GLU A 89 -4.64 -4.32 -17.23
N ILE A 90 -5.66 -5.14 -17.47
CA ILE A 90 -6.03 -6.28 -16.62
C ILE A 90 -5.40 -7.51 -17.26
N VAL A 91 -4.29 -7.99 -16.75
CA VAL A 91 -3.50 -9.04 -17.38
C VAL A 91 -4.24 -10.39 -17.34
N ARG A 92 -4.33 -11.03 -18.51
CA ARG A 92 -4.98 -12.32 -18.71
C ARG A 92 -4.00 -13.33 -19.29
N ASP A 93 -4.21 -14.59 -18.99
CA ASP A 93 -3.51 -15.67 -19.67
C ASP A 93 -4.11 -15.95 -21.05
N ASN A 94 -3.46 -16.87 -21.80
CA ASN A 94 -3.89 -17.26 -23.15
C ASN A 94 -5.32 -17.87 -23.22
N SER A 95 -5.89 -18.26 -22.08
CA SER A 95 -7.29 -18.76 -21.99
C SER A 95 -8.27 -17.64 -21.59
N GLY A 96 -7.81 -16.41 -21.43
CA GLY A 96 -8.60 -15.27 -20.95
C GLY A 96 -8.86 -15.28 -19.45
N ARG A 97 -8.19 -16.13 -18.66
CA ARG A 97 -8.27 -16.10 -17.20
C ARG A 97 -7.48 -14.92 -16.65
N LEU A 98 -8.06 -14.26 -15.66
CA LEU A 98 -7.37 -13.19 -14.92
C LEU A 98 -6.18 -13.77 -14.15
N THR A 99 -5.04 -13.07 -14.21
CA THR A 99 -3.81 -13.51 -13.55
C THR A 99 -3.62 -12.90 -12.17
N GLY A 100 -4.45 -11.91 -11.82
CA GLY A 100 -4.30 -11.09 -10.63
C GLY A 100 -3.37 -9.89 -10.82
N LEU A 101 -2.71 -9.73 -11.97
CA LEU A 101 -1.85 -8.59 -12.27
C LEU A 101 -2.65 -7.46 -12.93
N LEU A 102 -2.61 -6.27 -12.32
CA LEU A 102 -3.25 -5.04 -12.81
C LEU A 102 -2.17 -3.98 -13.02
N ARG A 103 -2.10 -3.40 -14.22
CA ARG A 103 -1.10 -2.39 -14.58
C ARG A 103 -1.72 -1.00 -14.72
N GLU A 104 -0.96 0.02 -14.41
CA GLU A 104 -1.24 1.44 -14.57
C GLU A 104 -2.64 1.81 -14.04
N THR A 105 -3.52 2.39 -14.86
CA THR A 105 -4.83 2.83 -14.42
C THR A 105 -5.76 1.70 -13.98
N ALA A 106 -5.51 0.44 -14.40
CA ALA A 106 -6.30 -0.71 -13.95
C ALA A 106 -6.20 -0.96 -12.44
N GLN A 107 -5.11 -0.53 -11.81
CA GLN A 107 -4.97 -0.58 -10.35
C GLN A 107 -6.12 0.13 -9.62
N ARG A 108 -6.64 1.21 -10.19
CA ARG A 108 -7.70 2.03 -9.57
C ARG A 108 -8.99 1.26 -9.35
N LEU A 109 -9.25 0.22 -10.15
CA LEU A 109 -10.45 -0.60 -10.03
C LEU A 109 -10.51 -1.31 -8.66
N VAL A 110 -9.38 -1.89 -8.22
CA VAL A 110 -9.30 -2.56 -6.91
C VAL A 110 -9.01 -1.56 -5.79
N ARG A 111 -8.14 -0.56 -6.01
CA ARG A 111 -7.84 0.44 -4.99
C ARG A 111 -9.10 1.14 -4.49
N ARG A 112 -10.01 1.53 -5.38
CA ARG A 112 -11.28 2.18 -5.00
C ARG A 112 -12.07 1.36 -3.97
N VAL A 113 -12.17 0.05 -4.17
CA VAL A 113 -12.91 -0.83 -3.24
C VAL A 113 -12.16 -1.03 -1.93
N ALA A 114 -10.84 -1.15 -2.00
CA ALA A 114 -9.99 -1.24 -0.83
C ALA A 114 -10.04 0.03 0.03
N ASP A 115 -9.96 1.21 -0.62
CA ASP A 115 -10.05 2.52 0.05
C ASP A 115 -11.45 2.73 0.68
N GLU A 116 -12.50 2.32 -0.03
CA GLU A 116 -13.87 2.35 0.51
C GLU A 116 -14.01 1.43 1.74
N SER A 117 -13.39 0.27 1.74
CA SER A 117 -13.35 -0.61 2.91
C SER A 117 -12.59 0.05 4.07
N GLN A 118 -11.43 0.65 3.80
CA GLN A 118 -10.65 1.37 4.82
C GLN A 118 -11.42 2.58 5.37
N SER A 119 -12.18 3.29 4.55
CA SER A 119 -12.97 4.44 5.02
C SER A 119 -13.99 4.08 6.11
N LYS A 120 -14.47 2.84 6.09
CA LYS A 120 -15.45 2.31 7.06
C LYS A 120 -14.81 1.85 8.39
N MET A 121 -13.49 1.79 8.46
CA MET A 121 -12.80 1.42 9.70
C MET A 121 -12.95 2.50 10.77
N SER A 122 -13.00 2.08 12.03
CA SER A 122 -13.01 3.03 13.15
C SER A 122 -11.71 3.86 13.18
N GLU A 123 -11.80 5.09 13.66
CA GLU A 123 -10.62 5.96 13.79
C GLU A 123 -9.57 5.37 14.74
N GLU A 124 -10.01 4.65 15.77
CA GLU A 124 -9.11 3.95 16.70
C GLU A 124 -8.28 2.88 15.98
N LEU A 125 -8.91 2.09 15.10
CA LEU A 125 -8.22 1.04 14.35
C LEU A 125 -7.26 1.63 13.30
N LYS A 126 -7.68 2.69 12.60
CA LYS A 126 -6.80 3.44 11.68
C LYS A 126 -5.57 3.96 12.41
N LEU A 127 -5.78 4.57 13.57
CA LEU A 127 -4.71 5.09 14.39
C LEU A 127 -3.74 4.00 14.86
N ALA A 128 -4.27 2.88 15.35
CA ALA A 128 -3.46 1.74 15.77
C ALA A 128 -2.61 1.19 14.61
N GLN A 129 -3.17 1.10 13.41
CA GLN A 129 -2.43 0.69 12.22
C GLN A 129 -1.33 1.68 11.83
N MET A 130 -1.60 2.99 11.87
CA MET A 130 -0.61 4.02 11.60
C MET A 130 0.53 3.98 12.62
N MET A 131 0.23 3.80 13.90
CA MET A 131 1.24 3.65 14.95
C MET A 131 2.14 2.44 14.70
N GLU A 132 1.55 1.30 14.36
CA GLU A 132 2.31 0.07 14.07
C GLU A 132 3.18 0.22 12.81
N GLN A 133 2.69 0.89 11.77
CA GLN A 133 3.47 1.20 10.57
C GLN A 133 4.70 2.05 10.89
N VAL A 134 4.54 3.12 11.68
CA VAL A 134 5.66 3.97 12.10
C VAL A 134 6.66 3.19 12.95
N ARG A 135 6.18 2.36 13.88
CA ARG A 135 7.03 1.51 14.72
C ARG A 135 7.87 0.56 13.86
N LEU A 136 7.23 -0.21 12.98
CA LEU A 136 7.91 -1.19 12.12
C LEU A 136 8.88 -0.53 11.14
N ALA A 137 8.49 0.61 10.53
CA ALA A 137 9.35 1.37 9.64
C ALA A 137 10.58 1.91 10.38
N GLY A 138 10.38 2.43 11.59
CA GLY A 138 11.46 2.92 12.45
C GLY A 138 12.42 1.82 12.84
N GLU A 139 11.93 0.67 13.30
CA GLU A 139 12.77 -0.49 13.64
C GLU A 139 13.59 -0.97 12.42
N MET A 140 12.97 -1.03 11.25
CA MET A 140 13.67 -1.42 10.03
C MET A 140 14.76 -0.41 9.65
N ALA A 141 14.47 0.88 9.75
CA ALA A 141 15.43 1.94 9.47
C ALA A 141 16.62 1.87 10.44
N LEU A 142 16.35 1.83 11.74
CA LEU A 142 17.39 1.76 12.78
C LEU A 142 18.24 0.50 12.67
N LYS A 143 17.64 -0.66 12.37
CA LYS A 143 18.35 -1.91 12.12
C LYS A 143 19.36 -1.80 10.99
N ASN A 144 19.09 -0.93 10.01
CA ASN A 144 19.99 -0.67 8.88
C ASN A 144 20.88 0.58 9.08
N GLY A 145 20.95 1.13 10.30
CA GLY A 145 21.76 2.30 10.64
C GLY A 145 21.20 3.62 10.14
N VAL A 146 19.93 3.66 9.69
CA VAL A 146 19.27 4.88 9.23
C VAL A 146 18.65 5.60 10.43
N THR A 147 19.15 6.78 10.77
CA THR A 147 18.68 7.59 11.90
C THR A 147 17.89 8.84 11.48
N THR A 148 17.88 9.14 10.18
CA THR A 148 17.10 10.22 9.59
C THR A 148 16.50 9.71 8.28
N PHE A 149 15.22 9.92 8.06
CA PHE A 149 14.51 9.48 6.87
C PHE A 149 13.82 10.66 6.19
N HIS A 150 13.91 10.74 4.85
CA HIS A 150 13.22 11.73 4.04
C HIS A 150 12.00 11.10 3.39
N ASP A 151 10.81 11.63 3.68
CA ASP A 151 9.57 11.26 3.03
C ASP A 151 9.21 12.32 1.98
N ALA A 152 9.23 11.91 0.72
CA ALA A 152 9.07 12.81 -0.43
C ALA A 152 7.60 13.07 -0.81
N GLY A 153 6.64 12.72 0.02
CA GLY A 153 5.24 12.96 -0.34
C GLY A 153 4.22 12.46 0.68
N THR A 154 3.94 13.26 1.68
CA THR A 154 3.03 12.93 2.78
C THR A 154 1.86 13.94 2.82
N ASP A 155 0.64 13.45 3.06
CA ASP A 155 -0.54 14.28 3.26
C ASP A 155 -0.58 14.93 4.65
N LEU A 156 -1.42 15.98 4.81
CA LEU A 156 -1.51 16.72 6.07
C LEU A 156 -2.05 15.87 7.23
N THR A 157 -2.92 14.89 6.97
CA THR A 157 -3.45 14.01 8.01
C THR A 157 -2.31 13.20 8.65
N THR A 158 -1.46 12.63 7.80
CA THR A 158 -0.28 11.89 8.22
C THR A 158 0.75 12.81 8.91
N ILE A 159 0.96 14.04 8.42
CA ILE A 159 1.85 15.02 9.06
C ILE A 159 1.36 15.36 10.47
N ASN A 160 0.08 15.63 10.66
CA ASN A 160 -0.51 15.91 11.97
C ASN A 160 -0.37 14.72 12.92
N PHE A 161 -0.50 13.50 12.40
CA PHE A 161 -0.26 12.29 13.18
C PHE A 161 1.22 12.16 13.61
N LEU A 162 2.17 12.37 12.68
CA LEU A 162 3.60 12.35 12.99
C LEU A 162 3.97 13.43 14.01
N LYS A 163 3.39 14.63 13.88
CA LYS A 163 3.59 15.72 14.87
C LYS A 163 3.13 15.29 16.26
N ARG A 164 1.97 14.65 16.36
CA ARG A 164 1.51 14.14 17.66
C ARG A 164 2.47 13.10 18.24
N LEU A 165 2.99 12.18 17.41
CA LEU A 165 3.98 11.19 17.86
C LEU A 165 5.28 11.86 18.32
N GLU A 166 5.68 12.95 17.69
CA GLU A 166 6.83 13.74 18.10
C GLU A 166 6.60 14.38 19.46
N ASP A 167 5.47 15.08 19.64
CA ASP A 167 5.09 15.73 20.90
C ASP A 167 5.03 14.72 22.06
N GLU A 168 4.65 13.47 21.76
CA GLU A 168 4.62 12.35 22.71
C GLU A 168 5.99 11.66 22.90
N GLY A 169 7.03 12.07 22.17
CA GLY A 169 8.34 11.42 22.18
C GLY A 169 8.37 10.02 21.61
N LYS A 170 7.43 9.70 20.71
CA LYS A 170 7.23 8.36 20.12
C LYS A 170 7.76 8.21 18.69
N LEU A 171 8.32 9.27 18.10
CA LEU A 171 9.00 9.13 16.80
C LEU A 171 10.30 8.33 16.97
N PRO A 172 10.47 7.22 16.25
CA PRO A 172 11.63 6.35 16.42
C PRO A 172 12.93 6.93 15.82
N LEU A 173 12.81 7.87 14.87
CA LEU A 173 13.94 8.50 14.18
C LEU A 173 13.54 9.89 13.66
N ARG A 174 14.53 10.65 13.20
CA ARG A 174 14.28 11.98 12.62
C ARG A 174 13.64 11.87 11.24
N LEU A 175 12.62 12.69 11.00
CA LEU A 175 11.89 12.74 9.73
C LEU A 175 12.01 14.12 9.08
N TYR A 176 12.36 14.13 7.79
CA TYR A 176 12.22 15.28 6.92
C TYR A 176 11.09 14.95 5.92
N VAL A 177 9.96 15.64 6.06
CA VAL A 177 8.72 15.32 5.35
C VAL A 177 8.40 16.41 4.34
N MET A 178 8.11 16.04 3.10
CA MET A 178 7.65 16.93 2.03
C MET A 178 6.14 16.78 1.88
N ILE A 179 5.42 17.89 1.81
CA ILE A 179 3.97 17.88 1.64
C ILE A 179 3.62 17.42 0.23
N ARG A 180 2.60 16.57 0.12
CA ARG A 180 1.98 16.16 -1.14
C ARG A 180 0.51 16.57 -1.17
N GLY A 181 0.14 17.43 -2.11
CA GLY A 181 -1.26 17.75 -2.41
C GLY A 181 -1.92 16.72 -3.33
N VAL A 182 -3.23 16.59 -3.21
CA VAL A 182 -4.02 15.68 -4.06
C VAL A 182 -4.35 16.33 -5.42
N ASN A 183 -4.57 17.64 -5.43
CA ASN A 183 -4.72 18.49 -6.61
C ASN A 183 -4.30 19.92 -6.29
N ASP A 184 -4.10 20.75 -7.32
CA ASP A 184 -3.59 22.12 -7.14
C ASP A 184 -4.46 22.98 -6.21
N ALA A 185 -5.80 22.91 -6.33
CA ALA A 185 -6.71 23.70 -5.51
C ALA A 185 -6.70 23.23 -4.05
N GLU A 186 -6.67 21.93 -3.82
CA GLU A 186 -6.58 21.31 -2.51
C GLU A 186 -5.21 21.55 -1.90
N PHE A 187 -4.14 21.42 -2.70
CA PHE A 187 -2.78 21.77 -2.30
C PHE A 187 -2.66 23.23 -1.85
N PHE A 188 -3.21 24.20 -2.59
CA PHE A 188 -3.17 25.60 -2.20
C PHE A 188 -4.11 25.93 -1.04
N SER A 189 -5.24 25.23 -0.89
CA SER A 189 -6.09 25.32 0.30
C SER A 189 -5.38 24.80 1.52
N ASP A 190 -4.74 23.64 1.39
CA ASP A 190 -3.95 22.99 2.44
C ASP A 190 -2.69 23.78 2.77
N LEU A 191 -2.05 24.46 1.80
CA LEU A 191 -0.93 25.33 2.06
C LEU A 191 -1.33 26.56 2.91
N LYS A 192 -2.54 27.07 2.75
CA LYS A 192 -3.06 28.12 3.64
C LYS A 192 -3.30 27.61 5.06
N GLY A 193 -3.70 26.34 5.21
CA GLY A 193 -3.73 25.62 6.49
C GLY A 193 -2.32 25.25 6.99
N ALA A 194 -1.42 24.96 6.07
CA ALA A 194 -0.02 24.57 6.31
C ALA A 194 0.93 25.73 6.64
N LEU A 195 0.46 26.99 6.55
CA LEU A 195 1.13 28.13 7.23
C LEU A 195 1.09 27.98 8.75
N ALA A 196 0.33 27.02 9.27
CA ALA A 196 0.39 26.52 10.64
C ALA A 196 1.23 25.22 10.75
N LEU A 197 2.17 24.97 9.82
CA LEU A 197 3.10 23.86 9.94
C LEU A 197 3.84 23.94 11.29
N PRO A 198 4.04 22.80 11.94
CA PRO A 198 4.80 22.76 13.18
C PRO A 198 6.16 23.41 12.96
N GLU A 199 6.57 24.24 13.91
CA GLU A 199 7.94 24.77 13.91
C GLU A 199 8.91 23.60 13.80
N PRO A 200 9.94 23.70 12.94
CA PRO A 200 10.94 22.65 12.83
C PRO A 200 11.55 22.37 14.18
N ASN A 201 11.58 21.13 14.57
CA ASN A 201 12.32 20.72 15.75
C ASN A 201 13.33 19.60 15.39
N ASP A 202 13.94 18.99 16.41
CA ASP A 202 15.02 18.03 16.22
C ASP A 202 14.58 16.71 15.56
N PHE A 203 13.29 16.37 15.59
CA PHE A 203 12.78 15.08 15.09
C PHE A 203 11.86 15.19 13.90
N LEU A 204 11.10 16.26 13.73
CA LEU A 204 10.20 16.45 12.60
C LEU A 204 10.42 17.78 11.90
N VAL A 205 10.84 17.73 10.66
CA VAL A 205 10.94 18.89 9.76
C VAL A 205 9.96 18.70 8.62
N VAL A 206 9.02 19.64 8.45
CA VAL A 206 8.05 19.63 7.36
C VAL A 206 8.39 20.74 6.37
N ARG A 207 8.39 20.42 5.07
CA ARG A 207 8.65 21.33 3.96
C ARG A 207 7.69 21.07 2.79
N SER A 208 7.54 22.06 1.95
CA SER A 208 6.80 22.00 0.68
C SER A 208 7.75 22.02 -0.51
#